data_b86f8bfdab3dd7160262d8d71a031504
#
_entry.id   b86f8bfdab3dd7160262d8d71a031504
#
_cell.length_a   1.000
_cell.length_b   1.000
_cell.length_c   1.000
_cell.angle_alpha   90.00
_cell.angle_beta   90.00
_cell.angle_gamma   90.00
#
_symmetry.space_group_name_H-M   'P 1'
#
loop_
_entity.id
_entity.type
_entity.pdbx_description
1 polymer ?
#
loop_
_entity_poly.entity_id
_entity_poly.type
_entity_poly.pdbx_seq_one_letter_code
_entity_poly.pdbx_strand_id
1 'polypeptide(L)'
;IIMVLLDKRRIGAQELADMFEVSPRTIYRDIDAINMAGIPVRSIPGAGGGFEIMPEYKMDKKVFSADDLSALLMGLSSLSNMIRGDELIHAAAKVRSFIPADRAKDIELKVDQICIDLRPWIGNGNIQPYLEMIRTALQDNRLLTFVYVAHHGNKTARAVEPYRLVLKGSHWYLQGYCRKRNDFRLFRLSRMSNLQIQEEVFTPRDYQKPQLEFDDIWETMQTKIKIRIHKSILDRVLDFCPYENFLPDGEEHYLVDFPFLEN
;
A
#
# COMPACT_ATOMS: atom_id res chain seq x y z
N ILE A 1 1.82 -8.95 -23.42
CA ILE A 1 3.14 -9.48 -23.86
C ILE A 1 4.24 -8.44 -23.57
N ILE A 2 4.15 -7.19 -24.07
CA ILE A 2 5.21 -6.16 -23.89
C ILE A 2 5.59 -5.98 -22.43
N MET A 3 4.61 -5.81 -21.53
CA MET A 3 4.87 -5.63 -20.09
C MET A 3 5.58 -6.84 -19.47
N VAL A 4 5.22 -8.05 -19.90
CA VAL A 4 5.90 -9.29 -19.46
C VAL A 4 7.34 -9.35 -19.94
N LEU A 5 7.60 -8.93 -21.19
CA LEU A 5 8.94 -8.87 -21.76
C LEU A 5 9.83 -7.77 -21.10
N LEU A 6 9.22 -6.72 -20.57
CA LEU A 6 9.93 -5.68 -19.82
C LEU A 6 10.30 -6.14 -18.40
N ASP A 7 9.44 -6.94 -17.78
CA ASP A 7 9.65 -7.49 -16.43
C ASP A 7 10.59 -8.70 -16.46
N LYS A 8 10.30 -9.67 -17.32
CA LYS A 8 11.15 -10.85 -17.52
C LYS A 8 12.11 -10.59 -18.68
N ARG A 9 13.40 -10.59 -18.40
CA ARG A 9 14.44 -10.38 -19.44
C ARG A 9 14.24 -11.25 -20.67
N ARG A 10 13.72 -12.50 -20.49
CA ARG A 10 13.46 -13.46 -21.55
C ARG A 10 12.34 -14.40 -21.15
N ILE A 11 11.47 -14.74 -22.09
CA ILE A 11 10.34 -15.65 -21.87
C ILE A 11 10.05 -16.46 -23.12
N GLY A 12 9.78 -17.75 -22.94
CA GLY A 12 9.47 -18.68 -24.05
C GLY A 12 8.09 -18.48 -24.65
N ALA A 13 7.94 -18.89 -25.92
CA ALA A 13 6.63 -18.84 -26.61
C ALA A 13 5.56 -19.65 -25.88
N GLN A 14 5.92 -20.85 -25.37
CA GLN A 14 4.99 -21.71 -24.65
C GLN A 14 4.57 -21.07 -23.32
N GLU A 15 5.51 -20.52 -22.56
CA GLU A 15 5.22 -19.85 -21.26
C GLU A 15 4.30 -18.63 -21.44
N LEU A 16 4.52 -17.85 -22.51
CA LEU A 16 3.59 -16.76 -22.88
C LEU A 16 2.22 -17.29 -23.29
N ALA A 17 2.18 -18.37 -24.08
CA ALA A 17 0.94 -18.98 -24.53
C ALA A 17 0.09 -19.48 -23.34
N ASP A 18 0.73 -20.13 -22.38
CA ASP A 18 0.09 -20.62 -21.15
C ASP A 18 -0.40 -19.46 -20.27
N MET A 19 0.40 -18.39 -20.14
CA MET A 19 0.05 -17.20 -19.35
C MET A 19 -1.16 -16.45 -19.90
N PHE A 20 -1.29 -16.37 -21.23
CA PHE A 20 -2.38 -15.64 -21.90
C PHE A 20 -3.50 -16.56 -22.41
N GLU A 21 -3.45 -17.86 -22.11
CA GLU A 21 -4.44 -18.86 -22.52
C GLU A 21 -4.66 -18.89 -24.06
N VAL A 22 -3.58 -18.75 -24.83
CA VAL A 22 -3.61 -18.75 -26.29
C VAL A 22 -2.64 -19.80 -26.89
N SER A 23 -2.69 -20.01 -28.21
CA SER A 23 -1.72 -20.88 -28.85
C SER A 23 -0.36 -20.23 -29.03
N PRO A 24 0.77 -21.00 -29.05
CA PRO A 24 2.08 -20.43 -29.36
C PRO A 24 2.10 -19.73 -30.74
N ARG A 25 1.35 -20.19 -31.70
CA ARG A 25 1.20 -19.53 -32.99
C ARG A 25 0.61 -18.13 -32.89
N THR A 26 -0.32 -17.93 -31.96
CA THR A 26 -0.88 -16.60 -31.67
C THR A 26 0.21 -15.69 -31.10
N ILE A 27 1.02 -16.20 -30.16
CA ILE A 27 2.15 -15.45 -29.59
C ILE A 27 3.14 -15.00 -30.67
N TYR A 28 3.53 -15.88 -31.60
CA TYR A 28 4.43 -15.48 -32.70
C TYR A 28 3.82 -14.35 -33.54
N ARG A 29 2.53 -14.45 -33.89
CA ARG A 29 1.83 -13.40 -34.64
C ARG A 29 1.77 -12.09 -33.90
N ASP A 30 1.55 -12.15 -32.59
CA ASP A 30 1.50 -10.97 -31.73
C ASP A 30 2.90 -10.33 -31.58
N ILE A 31 3.97 -11.13 -31.48
CA ILE A 31 5.35 -10.65 -31.51
C ILE A 31 5.67 -9.95 -32.84
N ASP A 32 5.22 -10.50 -33.97
CA ASP A 32 5.38 -9.85 -35.27
C ASP A 32 4.65 -8.50 -35.32
N ALA A 33 3.44 -8.45 -34.80
CA ALA A 33 2.67 -7.20 -34.70
C ALA A 33 3.36 -6.17 -33.80
N ILE A 34 3.94 -6.60 -32.67
CA ILE A 34 4.72 -5.75 -31.75
C ILE A 34 5.97 -5.18 -32.47
N ASN A 35 6.67 -6.03 -33.25
CA ASN A 35 7.81 -5.59 -34.06
C ASN A 35 7.40 -4.58 -35.13
N MET A 36 6.27 -4.82 -35.81
CA MET A 36 5.70 -3.87 -36.78
C MET A 36 5.29 -2.55 -36.16
N ALA A 37 4.88 -2.57 -34.88
CA ALA A 37 4.57 -1.37 -34.11
C ALA A 37 5.83 -0.60 -33.61
N GLY A 38 7.03 -1.07 -33.99
CA GLY A 38 8.30 -0.37 -33.68
C GLY A 38 8.94 -0.76 -32.35
N ILE A 39 8.45 -1.81 -31.71
CA ILE A 39 9.08 -2.36 -30.48
C ILE A 39 9.94 -3.56 -30.89
N PRO A 40 11.27 -3.45 -30.92
CA PRO A 40 12.14 -4.50 -31.43
C PRO A 40 12.24 -5.67 -30.43
N VAL A 41 11.49 -6.72 -30.71
CA VAL A 41 11.55 -7.99 -30.01
C VAL A 41 12.36 -8.98 -30.84
N ARG A 42 13.44 -9.53 -30.27
CA ARG A 42 14.22 -10.59 -30.90
C ARG A 42 13.84 -11.96 -30.36
N SER A 43 13.88 -12.97 -31.25
CA SER A 43 13.74 -14.38 -30.88
C SER A 43 15.11 -15.02 -30.73
N ILE A 44 15.32 -15.69 -29.61
CA ILE A 44 16.56 -16.43 -29.33
C ILE A 44 16.23 -17.92 -29.38
N PRO A 45 16.83 -18.69 -30.32
CA PRO A 45 16.58 -20.11 -30.42
C PRO A 45 17.32 -20.92 -29.36
N GLY A 46 16.84 -22.15 -29.11
CA GLY A 46 17.53 -23.17 -28.30
C GLY A 46 16.96 -23.38 -26.90
N ALA A 47 17.55 -24.29 -26.16
CA ALA A 47 17.18 -24.58 -24.77
C ALA A 47 17.46 -23.34 -23.90
N GLY A 48 16.40 -22.79 -23.29
CA GLY A 48 16.47 -21.50 -22.58
C GLY A 48 16.34 -20.27 -23.50
N GLY A 49 15.97 -20.48 -24.77
CA GLY A 49 15.61 -19.42 -25.71
C GLY A 49 14.27 -18.79 -25.39
N GLY A 50 13.84 -17.86 -26.22
CA GLY A 50 12.56 -17.15 -26.07
C GLY A 50 12.62 -15.77 -26.72
N PHE A 51 11.65 -14.96 -26.37
CA PHE A 51 11.57 -13.57 -26.80
C PHE A 51 12.18 -12.63 -25.77
N GLU A 52 12.87 -11.61 -26.24
CA GLU A 52 13.33 -10.50 -25.40
C GLU A 52 13.31 -9.19 -26.18
N ILE A 53 13.03 -8.09 -25.50
CA ILE A 53 13.16 -6.75 -26.09
C ILE A 53 14.64 -6.44 -26.20
N MET A 54 15.06 -5.87 -27.35
CA MET A 54 16.48 -5.51 -27.54
C MET A 54 16.97 -4.55 -26.46
N PRO A 55 18.13 -4.80 -25.82
CA PRO A 55 18.61 -3.97 -24.70
C PRO A 55 18.81 -2.50 -25.04
N GLU A 56 19.06 -2.21 -26.33
CA GLU A 56 19.26 -0.86 -26.83
C GLU A 56 17.94 -0.11 -27.04
N TYR A 57 16.81 -0.81 -26.97
CA TYR A 57 15.50 -0.19 -27.13
C TYR A 57 15.19 0.69 -25.92
N LYS A 58 15.28 1.99 -26.11
CA LYS A 58 14.75 2.94 -25.15
C LYS A 58 13.24 2.97 -25.30
N MET A 59 12.55 2.56 -24.28
CA MET A 59 11.08 2.56 -24.21
C MET A 59 10.54 3.93 -24.68
N ASP A 60 9.73 3.95 -25.72
CA ASP A 60 9.11 5.18 -26.20
C ASP A 60 8.24 5.75 -25.06
N LYS A 61 8.24 7.06 -24.90
CA LYS A 61 7.40 7.79 -23.93
C LYS A 61 5.90 7.48 -24.08
N LYS A 62 5.50 6.87 -25.19
CA LYS A 62 4.12 6.48 -25.50
C LYS A 62 3.61 5.21 -24.81
N VAL A 63 4.44 4.51 -24.03
CA VAL A 63 4.02 3.29 -23.31
C VAL A 63 2.96 3.58 -22.25
N PHE A 64 3.00 4.77 -21.67
CA PHE A 64 1.99 5.21 -20.71
C PHE A 64 1.01 6.19 -21.36
N SER A 65 -0.27 5.94 -21.19
CA SER A 65 -1.30 6.93 -21.51
C SER A 65 -1.25 8.11 -20.54
N ALA A 66 -1.91 9.22 -20.88
CA ALA A 66 -2.04 10.36 -19.96
C ALA A 66 -2.73 9.98 -18.65
N ASP A 67 -3.69 9.06 -18.71
CA ASP A 67 -4.42 8.56 -17.53
C ASP A 67 -3.52 7.69 -16.65
N ASP A 68 -2.67 6.84 -17.23
CA ASP A 68 -1.68 6.05 -16.50
C ASP A 68 -0.69 6.95 -15.76
N LEU A 69 -0.15 7.96 -16.43
CA LEU A 69 0.78 8.93 -15.83
C LEU A 69 0.12 9.71 -14.70
N SER A 70 -1.15 10.13 -14.88
CA SER A 70 -1.91 10.83 -13.85
C SER A 70 -2.12 9.95 -12.62
N ALA A 71 -2.54 8.70 -12.81
CA ALA A 71 -2.75 7.73 -11.74
C ALA A 71 -1.46 7.43 -10.97
N LEU A 72 -0.34 7.20 -11.69
CA LEU A 72 0.97 6.97 -11.08
C LEU A 72 1.43 8.17 -10.25
N LEU A 73 1.32 9.38 -10.80
CA LEU A 73 1.74 10.61 -10.09
C LEU A 73 0.86 10.88 -8.88
N MET A 74 -0.45 10.68 -8.97
CA MET A 74 -1.38 10.81 -7.85
C MET A 74 -1.01 9.84 -6.71
N GLY A 75 -0.78 8.57 -7.04
CA GLY A 75 -0.35 7.57 -6.05
C GLY A 75 0.99 7.89 -5.41
N LEU A 76 2.00 8.26 -6.19
CA LEU A 76 3.33 8.62 -5.68
C LEU A 76 3.30 9.88 -4.82
N SER A 77 2.52 10.89 -5.21
CA SER A 77 2.36 12.13 -4.42
C SER A 77 1.70 11.87 -3.08
N SER A 78 0.66 11.03 -3.07
CA SER A 78 -0.05 10.64 -1.84
C SER A 78 0.88 9.89 -0.87
N LEU A 79 1.70 8.97 -1.37
CA LEU A 79 2.65 8.21 -0.56
C LEU A 79 3.81 9.09 -0.07
N SER A 80 4.32 10.01 -0.87
CA SER A 80 5.43 10.89 -0.49
C SER A 80 5.08 11.83 0.67
N ASN A 81 3.82 12.21 0.80
CA ASN A 81 3.32 13.00 1.92
C ASN A 81 3.31 12.21 3.25
N MET A 82 3.28 10.89 3.18
CA MET A 82 3.15 9.99 4.33
C MET A 82 4.46 9.34 4.75
N ILE A 83 5.22 8.90 3.77
CA ILE A 83 6.50 8.20 3.95
C ILE A 83 7.57 9.12 3.38
N ARG A 84 8.28 9.83 4.26
CA ARG A 84 9.44 10.62 3.83
C ARG A 84 10.50 9.68 3.28
N GLY A 85 10.84 9.85 2.01
CA GLY A 85 11.88 9.08 1.35
C GLY A 85 12.19 9.70 0.00
N ASP A 86 13.46 9.98 -0.26
CA ASP A 86 13.93 10.54 -1.53
C ASP A 86 13.58 9.62 -2.71
N GLU A 87 13.42 8.32 -2.44
CA GLU A 87 13.04 7.31 -3.43
C GLU A 87 11.71 7.61 -4.13
N LEU A 88 10.69 8.02 -3.37
CA LEU A 88 9.37 8.37 -3.93
C LEU A 88 9.42 9.67 -4.72
N ILE A 89 10.20 10.65 -4.25
CA ILE A 89 10.42 11.92 -4.96
C ILE A 89 11.14 11.65 -6.28
N HIS A 90 12.19 10.83 -6.26
CA HIS A 90 12.91 10.42 -7.47
C HIS A 90 12.05 9.60 -8.42
N ALA A 91 11.21 8.70 -7.91
CA ALA A 91 10.27 7.94 -8.73
C ALA A 91 9.25 8.87 -9.41
N ALA A 92 8.67 9.81 -8.66
CA ALA A 92 7.75 10.81 -9.22
C ALA A 92 8.42 11.68 -10.30
N ALA A 93 9.67 12.12 -10.08
CA ALA A 93 10.43 12.88 -11.06
C ALA A 93 10.69 12.07 -12.35
N LYS A 94 11.00 10.77 -12.22
CA LYS A 94 11.14 9.86 -13.37
C LYS A 94 9.83 9.73 -14.14
N VAL A 95 8.70 9.52 -13.44
CA VAL A 95 7.38 9.44 -14.09
C VAL A 95 7.06 10.74 -14.80
N ARG A 96 7.31 11.90 -14.18
CA ARG A 96 7.14 13.21 -14.83
C ARG A 96 7.95 13.35 -16.12
N SER A 97 9.13 12.74 -16.22
CA SER A 97 9.95 12.80 -17.44
C SER A 97 9.33 12.11 -18.66
N PHE A 98 8.33 11.24 -18.44
CA PHE A 98 7.56 10.62 -19.52
C PHE A 98 6.40 11.47 -20.01
N ILE A 99 6.06 12.57 -19.32
CA ILE A 99 4.96 13.44 -19.73
C ILE A 99 5.34 14.19 -21.01
N PRO A 100 4.53 14.07 -22.09
CA PRO A 100 4.71 14.90 -23.27
C PRO A 100 4.42 16.37 -22.94
N ALA A 101 5.21 17.29 -23.51
CA ALA A 101 5.12 18.72 -23.21
C ALA A 101 3.74 19.32 -23.54
N ASP A 102 3.10 18.81 -24.59
CA ASP A 102 1.77 19.22 -25.06
C ASP A 102 0.63 18.78 -24.12
N ARG A 103 0.87 17.77 -23.26
CA ARG A 103 -0.12 17.23 -22.31
C ARG A 103 0.19 17.53 -20.84
N ALA A 104 1.28 18.22 -20.57
CA ALA A 104 1.74 18.46 -19.19
C ALA A 104 0.68 19.17 -18.34
N LYS A 105 0.04 20.21 -18.88
CA LYS A 105 -1.02 20.94 -18.16
C LYS A 105 -2.24 20.10 -17.85
N ASP A 106 -2.70 19.28 -18.79
CA ASP A 106 -3.88 18.44 -18.61
C ASP A 106 -3.64 17.36 -17.54
N ILE A 107 -2.44 16.77 -17.55
CA ILE A 107 -2.03 15.76 -16.58
C ILE A 107 -1.89 16.39 -15.18
N GLU A 108 -1.23 17.55 -15.06
CA GLU A 108 -1.10 18.28 -13.80
C GLU A 108 -2.48 18.63 -13.21
N LEU A 109 -3.39 19.16 -14.03
CA LEU A 109 -4.76 19.45 -13.59
C LEU A 109 -5.48 18.21 -13.08
N LYS A 110 -5.34 17.06 -13.74
CA LYS A 110 -5.94 15.79 -13.28
C LYS A 110 -5.33 15.32 -11.96
N VAL A 111 -4.03 15.43 -11.79
CA VAL A 111 -3.33 15.06 -10.55
C VAL A 111 -3.79 15.94 -9.39
N ASP A 112 -4.01 17.23 -9.62
CA ASP A 112 -4.41 18.18 -8.58
C ASP A 112 -5.90 18.08 -8.20
N GLN A 113 -6.74 17.45 -9.05
CA GLN A 113 -8.17 17.27 -8.77
C GLN A 113 -8.45 16.34 -7.58
N ILE A 114 -7.55 15.40 -7.28
CA ILE A 114 -7.71 14.45 -6.18
C ILE A 114 -6.48 14.55 -5.28
N CYS A 115 -6.66 15.08 -4.09
CA CYS A 115 -5.64 15.10 -3.05
C CYS A 115 -5.97 14.02 -2.01
N ILE A 116 -5.08 13.03 -1.86
CA ILE A 116 -5.20 12.00 -0.82
C ILE A 116 -4.23 12.36 0.29
N ASP A 117 -4.74 12.86 1.40
CA ASP A 117 -3.99 13.10 2.63
C ASP A 117 -4.50 12.18 3.73
N LEU A 118 -3.74 11.13 4.01
CA LEU A 118 -4.08 10.14 5.03
C LEU A 118 -3.50 10.50 6.41
N ARG A 119 -2.96 11.70 6.58
CA ARG A 119 -2.51 12.19 7.88
C ARG A 119 -3.71 12.51 8.76
N PRO A 120 -3.74 12.05 10.01
CA PRO A 120 -4.86 12.33 10.89
C PRO A 120 -4.92 13.83 11.24
N TRP A 121 -6.10 14.42 11.24
CA TRP A 121 -6.33 15.80 11.66
C TRP A 121 -5.97 16.03 13.13
N ILE A 122 -6.17 15.02 13.96
CA ILE A 122 -5.90 15.04 15.39
C ILE A 122 -5.12 13.77 15.72
N GLY A 123 -3.99 13.90 16.36
CA GLY A 123 -3.22 12.72 16.76
C GLY A 123 -1.87 13.05 17.35
N ASN A 124 -1.33 12.08 18.02
CA ASN A 124 0.01 12.15 18.57
C ASN A 124 0.98 12.47 17.46
N GLY A 125 1.55 13.62 17.56
CA GLY A 125 2.67 14.16 16.86
C GLY A 125 3.51 13.16 16.04
N ASN A 126 4.61 13.48 15.79
CA ASN A 126 5.57 12.92 14.89
C ASN A 126 5.81 11.39 15.07
N ILE A 127 5.04 10.53 14.37
CA ILE A 127 5.34 9.10 14.26
C ILE A 127 6.41 8.82 13.19
N GLN A 128 6.84 9.83 12.44
CA GLN A 128 7.84 9.72 11.38
C GLN A 128 9.15 9.06 11.84
N PRO A 129 9.74 9.43 12.99
CA PRO A 129 10.94 8.74 13.47
C PRO A 129 10.72 7.24 13.67
N TYR A 130 9.52 6.84 14.11
CA TYR A 130 9.20 5.42 14.29
C TYR A 130 9.06 4.69 12.95
N LEU A 131 8.45 5.34 11.95
CA LEU A 131 8.35 4.77 10.61
C LEU A 131 9.73 4.55 9.99
N GLU A 132 10.63 5.51 10.14
CA GLU A 132 12.02 5.41 9.64
C GLU A 132 12.78 4.29 10.35
N MET A 133 12.71 4.23 11.68
CA MET A 133 13.35 3.16 12.47
C MET A 133 12.81 1.79 12.07
N ILE A 134 11.49 1.64 11.92
CA ILE A 134 10.89 0.36 11.54
C ILE A 134 11.28 -0.01 10.12
N ARG A 135 11.34 0.94 9.16
CA ARG A 135 11.82 0.67 7.80
C ARG A 135 13.25 0.13 7.80
N THR A 136 14.15 0.78 8.54
CA THR A 136 15.53 0.30 8.69
C THR A 136 15.57 -1.11 9.26
N ALA A 137 14.81 -1.36 10.32
CA ALA A 137 14.77 -2.68 10.94
C ALA A 137 14.18 -3.77 10.01
N LEU A 138 13.21 -3.41 9.16
CA LEU A 138 12.65 -4.29 8.13
C LEU A 138 13.68 -4.63 7.04
N GLN A 139 14.44 -3.64 6.58
CA GLN A 139 15.47 -3.82 5.55
C GLN A 139 16.61 -4.73 6.03
N ASP A 140 17.04 -4.56 7.26
CA ASP A 140 18.19 -5.23 7.84
C ASP A 140 17.81 -6.49 8.65
N ASN A 141 16.53 -6.87 8.70
CA ASN A 141 16.00 -7.95 9.54
C ASN A 141 16.41 -7.82 11.01
N ARG A 142 16.39 -6.60 11.56
CA ARG A 142 16.81 -6.31 12.93
C ARG A 142 15.64 -6.34 13.89
N LEU A 143 15.90 -6.87 15.09
CA LEU A 143 14.92 -6.94 16.17
C LEU A 143 14.56 -5.55 16.66
N LEU A 144 13.29 -5.32 16.94
CA LEU A 144 12.75 -4.11 17.55
C LEU A 144 12.35 -4.37 19.00
N THR A 145 12.68 -3.42 19.89
CA THR A 145 12.15 -3.41 21.26
C THR A 145 11.42 -2.12 21.53
N PHE A 146 10.31 -2.21 22.26
CA PHE A 146 9.50 -1.07 22.64
C PHE A 146 8.62 -1.38 23.85
N VAL A 147 8.10 -0.34 24.49
CA VAL A 147 7.04 -0.46 25.50
C VAL A 147 5.70 -0.25 24.81
N TYR A 148 4.80 -1.22 24.98
CA TYR A 148 3.47 -1.19 24.39
C TYR A 148 2.39 -0.99 25.45
N VAL A 149 1.53 0.01 25.21
CA VAL A 149 0.35 0.25 26.05
C VAL A 149 -0.78 -0.61 25.53
N ALA A 150 -1.11 -1.65 26.27
CA ALA A 150 -2.24 -2.54 25.97
C ALA A 150 -3.57 -1.92 26.39
N HIS A 151 -4.67 -2.61 26.09
CA HIS A 151 -5.99 -2.29 26.65
C HIS A 151 -5.90 -2.13 28.17
N HIS A 152 -6.67 -1.27 28.76
CA HIS A 152 -6.63 -0.90 30.19
C HIS A 152 -5.34 -0.20 30.68
N GLY A 153 -4.53 0.35 29.78
CA GLY A 153 -3.37 1.17 30.15
C GLY A 153 -2.13 0.39 30.63
N ASN A 154 -2.18 -0.94 30.65
CA ASN A 154 -1.05 -1.76 31.07
C ASN A 154 0.14 -1.61 30.13
N LYS A 155 1.29 -1.21 30.67
CA LYS A 155 2.54 -1.07 29.90
C LYS A 155 3.33 -2.38 29.94
N THR A 156 3.74 -2.85 28.78
CA THR A 156 4.51 -4.09 28.65
C THR A 156 5.65 -3.93 27.65
N ALA A 157 6.85 -4.37 28.04
CA ALA A 157 7.97 -4.45 27.11
C ALA A 157 7.73 -5.57 26.08
N ARG A 158 8.10 -5.26 24.86
CA ARG A 158 7.99 -6.16 23.71
C ARG A 158 9.33 -6.23 22.95
N ALA A 159 9.64 -7.45 22.49
CA ALA A 159 10.69 -7.72 21.52
C ALA A 159 10.01 -8.35 20.31
N VAL A 160 10.17 -7.72 19.14
CA VAL A 160 9.40 -8.04 17.93
C VAL A 160 10.33 -8.13 16.72
N GLU A 161 10.23 -9.21 15.99
CA GLU A 161 10.80 -9.38 14.65
C GLU A 161 9.86 -8.69 13.67
N PRO A 162 10.23 -7.56 13.04
CA PRO A 162 9.35 -6.82 12.16
C PRO A 162 9.20 -7.51 10.80
N TYR A 163 7.99 -7.52 10.23
CA TYR A 163 7.71 -8.11 8.92
C TYR A 163 7.04 -7.16 7.95
N ARG A 164 6.18 -6.25 8.43
CA ARG A 164 5.47 -5.31 7.58
C ARG A 164 4.95 -4.10 8.34
N LEU A 165 4.99 -2.93 7.69
CA LEU A 165 4.20 -1.75 8.07
C LEU A 165 2.87 -1.77 7.34
N VAL A 166 1.80 -1.45 8.06
CA VAL A 166 0.43 -1.41 7.54
C VAL A 166 -0.19 -0.09 7.91
N LEU A 167 -0.76 0.60 6.93
CA LEU A 167 -1.62 1.74 7.17
C LEU A 167 -3.07 1.32 6.98
N LYS A 168 -3.89 1.53 8.00
CA LYS A 168 -5.34 1.29 7.94
C LYS A 168 -6.09 2.32 8.77
N GLY A 169 -7.15 2.91 8.19
CA GLY A 169 -7.99 3.88 8.88
C GLY A 169 -7.20 5.04 9.48
N SER A 170 -6.26 5.61 8.73
CA SER A 170 -5.34 6.69 9.16
C SER A 170 -4.40 6.30 10.32
N HIS A 171 -4.27 5.01 10.63
CA HIS A 171 -3.39 4.51 11.68
C HIS A 171 -2.34 3.57 11.14
N TRP A 172 -1.11 3.75 11.61
CA TRP A 172 0.00 2.88 11.30
C TRP A 172 0.11 1.73 12.28
N TYR A 173 0.38 0.56 11.74
CA TYR A 173 0.60 -0.68 12.48
C TYR A 173 1.90 -1.34 12.03
N LEU A 174 2.61 -1.93 12.99
CA LEU A 174 3.68 -2.88 12.77
C LEU A 174 3.14 -4.29 12.89
N GLN A 175 3.22 -5.07 11.83
CA GLN A 175 3.03 -6.50 11.89
C GLN A 175 4.37 -7.17 12.12
N GLY A 176 4.46 -8.02 13.14
CA GLY A 176 5.69 -8.70 13.49
C GLY A 176 5.48 -9.88 14.42
N TYR A 177 6.48 -10.73 14.52
CA TYR A 177 6.49 -11.87 15.44
C TYR A 177 6.92 -11.40 16.83
N CYS A 178 6.01 -11.52 17.79
CA CYS A 178 6.25 -11.13 19.18
C CYS A 178 6.92 -12.27 19.94
N ARG A 179 8.20 -12.15 20.27
CA ARG A 179 8.94 -13.18 20.99
C ARG A 179 8.33 -13.53 22.36
N LYS A 180 7.76 -12.54 23.03
CA LYS A 180 7.11 -12.76 24.34
C LYS A 180 5.82 -13.59 24.23
N ARG A 181 5.12 -13.52 23.10
CA ARG A 181 3.86 -14.23 22.89
C ARG A 181 4.02 -15.46 22.00
N ASN A 182 5.19 -15.63 21.38
CA ASN A 182 5.49 -16.65 20.39
C ASN A 182 4.46 -16.71 19.26
N ASP A 183 4.05 -15.51 18.77
CA ASP A 183 2.98 -15.41 17.78
C ASP A 183 3.10 -14.10 16.99
N PHE A 184 2.57 -14.10 15.76
CA PHE A 184 2.44 -12.88 14.95
C PHE A 184 1.38 -11.96 15.52
N ARG A 185 1.72 -10.69 15.65
CA ARG A 185 0.85 -9.67 16.23
C ARG A 185 0.90 -8.38 15.43
N LEU A 186 -0.20 -7.64 15.53
CA LEU A 186 -0.32 -6.30 14.97
C LEU A 186 -0.20 -5.29 16.11
N PHE A 187 0.75 -4.36 16.00
CA PHE A 187 1.02 -3.34 17.00
C PHE A 187 0.74 -1.95 16.42
N ARG A 188 -0.20 -1.23 17.00
CA ARG A 188 -0.50 0.15 16.60
C ARG A 188 0.62 1.09 17.05
N LEU A 189 1.22 1.84 16.13
CA LEU A 189 2.39 2.68 16.42
C LEU A 189 2.10 3.74 17.50
N SER A 190 0.89 4.31 17.51
CA SER A 190 0.50 5.31 18.51
C SER A 190 0.43 4.77 19.95
N ARG A 191 0.48 3.43 20.12
CA ARG A 191 0.53 2.77 21.44
C ARG A 191 1.95 2.35 21.83
N MET A 192 2.95 2.67 21.00
CA MET A 192 4.36 2.37 21.27
C MET A 192 5.06 3.56 21.92
N SER A 193 6.00 3.25 22.79
CA SER A 193 6.96 4.20 23.33
C SER A 193 8.33 3.56 23.49
N ASN A 194 9.39 4.35 23.48
CA ASN A 194 10.77 3.89 23.62
C ASN A 194 11.15 2.82 22.56
N LEU A 195 10.80 3.07 21.31
CA LEU A 195 11.17 2.20 20.20
C LEU A 195 12.69 2.24 19.98
N GLN A 196 13.31 1.08 19.89
CA GLN A 196 14.74 0.91 19.66
C GLN A 196 14.98 -0.23 18.66
N ILE A 197 15.93 -0.03 17.76
CA ILE A 197 16.45 -1.08 16.88
C ILE A 197 17.60 -1.77 17.65
N GLN A 198 17.54 -3.09 17.76
CA GLN A 198 18.58 -3.88 18.40
C GLN A 198 19.66 -4.26 17.38
N GLU A 199 20.86 -4.59 17.85
CA GLU A 199 21.92 -5.12 16.98
C GLU A 199 21.62 -6.53 16.49
N GLU A 200 20.76 -7.24 17.19
CA GLU A 200 20.36 -8.60 16.88
C GLU A 200 19.63 -8.67 15.54
N VAL A 201 20.15 -9.51 14.64
CA VAL A 201 19.53 -9.84 13.35
C VAL A 201 18.78 -11.16 13.48
N PHE A 202 17.57 -11.23 13.01
CA PHE A 202 16.78 -12.45 13.00
C PHE A 202 16.74 -13.08 11.60
N THR A 203 16.64 -14.39 11.54
CA THR A 203 16.35 -15.10 10.29
C THR A 203 14.83 -15.06 10.06
N PRO A 204 14.38 -14.51 8.92
CA PRO A 204 12.94 -14.48 8.61
C PRO A 204 12.34 -15.88 8.65
N ARG A 205 11.22 -16.02 9.35
CA ARG A 205 10.48 -17.28 9.44
C ARG A 205 9.78 -17.53 8.11
N ASP A 206 9.56 -18.79 7.78
CA ASP A 206 8.65 -19.14 6.69
C ASP A 206 7.23 -18.68 7.10
N TYR A 207 6.81 -17.61 6.46
CA TYR A 207 5.66 -16.85 6.86
C TYR A 207 4.70 -16.74 5.67
N GLN A 208 3.67 -17.58 5.70
CA GLN A 208 2.50 -17.27 4.89
C GLN A 208 1.97 -15.93 5.37
N LYS A 209 2.13 -14.89 4.54
CA LYS A 209 1.60 -13.57 4.85
C LYS A 209 0.15 -13.77 5.27
N PRO A 210 -0.25 -13.53 6.54
CA PRO A 210 -1.66 -13.53 6.84
C PRO A 210 -2.28 -12.55 5.88
N GLN A 211 -3.25 -12.99 5.12
CA GLN A 211 -4.14 -12.04 4.50
C GLN A 211 -4.59 -11.16 5.65
N LEU A 212 -4.36 -9.88 5.53
CA LEU A 212 -4.95 -8.92 6.44
C LEU A 212 -6.44 -8.90 6.06
N GLU A 213 -7.14 -9.94 6.42
CA GLU A 213 -8.59 -10.04 6.36
C GLU A 213 -9.17 -9.07 7.39
N PHE A 214 -8.86 -7.80 7.15
CA PHE A 214 -9.42 -6.74 7.97
C PHE A 214 -10.93 -6.65 7.78
N ASP A 215 -11.44 -7.08 6.65
CA ASP A 215 -12.86 -6.97 6.32
C ASP A 215 -13.69 -7.99 7.11
N ASP A 216 -13.26 -9.25 7.19
CA ASP A 216 -13.96 -10.28 7.96
C ASP A 216 -13.89 -10.03 9.48
N ILE A 217 -12.77 -9.50 9.97
CA ILE A 217 -12.61 -9.14 11.39
C ILE A 217 -13.50 -7.95 11.76
N TRP A 218 -13.67 -6.96 10.83
CA TRP A 218 -14.47 -5.78 11.08
C TRP A 218 -15.97 -6.12 11.13
N GLU A 219 -16.46 -6.96 10.24
CA GLU A 219 -17.88 -7.35 10.21
C GLU A 219 -18.25 -8.23 11.39
N THR A 220 -17.36 -9.12 11.84
CA THR A 220 -17.62 -10.04 12.96
C THR A 220 -17.43 -9.42 14.35
N MET A 221 -16.63 -8.33 14.46
CA MET A 221 -16.35 -7.63 15.73
C MET A 221 -17.16 -6.35 15.94
N GLN A 222 -18.03 -5.98 15.01
CA GLN A 222 -18.88 -4.80 15.18
C GLN A 222 -20.07 -5.12 16.09
N THR A 223 -20.04 -4.60 17.30
CA THR A 223 -21.23 -4.51 18.16
C THR A 223 -21.91 -3.16 17.97
N LYS A 224 -23.21 -3.16 17.65
CA LYS A 224 -23.98 -1.93 17.58
C LYS A 224 -24.37 -1.52 18.99
N ILE A 225 -23.89 -0.37 19.44
CA ILE A 225 -24.32 0.25 20.69
C ILE A 225 -25.26 1.40 20.42
N LYS A 226 -26.38 1.45 21.13
CA LYS A 226 -27.26 2.62 21.10
C LYS A 226 -26.67 3.73 21.93
N ILE A 227 -26.37 4.86 21.30
CA ILE A 227 -25.94 6.07 21.99
C ILE A 227 -26.91 7.20 21.77
N ARG A 228 -27.09 8.02 22.80
CA ARG A 228 -27.83 9.26 22.73
C ARG A 228 -26.85 10.40 22.64
N ILE A 229 -26.92 11.19 21.59
CA ILE A 229 -26.03 12.30 21.33
C ILE A 229 -26.77 13.62 21.31
N HIS A 230 -26.13 14.69 21.73
CA HIS A 230 -26.62 16.04 21.57
C HIS A 230 -26.32 16.53 20.14
N LYS A 231 -27.23 17.34 19.55
CA LYS A 231 -27.07 17.83 18.17
C LYS A 231 -25.77 18.59 17.90
N SER A 232 -25.13 19.17 18.94
CA SER A 232 -23.86 19.89 18.80
C SER A 232 -22.67 19.02 18.42
N ILE A 233 -22.77 17.69 18.52
CA ILE A 233 -21.70 16.74 18.12
C ILE A 233 -22.12 15.87 16.96
N LEU A 234 -23.26 16.18 16.31
CA LEU A 234 -23.80 15.41 15.21
C LEU A 234 -22.79 15.26 14.06
N ASP A 235 -22.14 16.36 13.68
CA ASP A 235 -21.11 16.42 12.65
C ASP A 235 -19.99 15.41 12.87
N ARG A 236 -19.55 15.26 14.12
CA ARG A 236 -18.46 14.31 14.48
C ARG A 236 -18.91 12.85 14.43
N VAL A 237 -20.19 12.59 14.68
CA VAL A 237 -20.71 11.21 14.66
C VAL A 237 -21.10 10.79 13.24
N LEU A 238 -21.40 11.74 12.35
CA LEU A 238 -21.63 11.51 10.93
C LEU A 238 -20.41 10.93 10.19
N ASP A 239 -19.21 11.15 10.71
CA ASP A 239 -17.99 10.53 10.18
C ASP A 239 -17.98 8.99 10.34
N PHE A 240 -18.80 8.45 11.24
CA PHE A 240 -18.84 7.03 11.58
C PHE A 240 -20.18 6.35 11.22
N CYS A 241 -21.24 7.12 11.09
CA CYS A 241 -22.58 6.60 10.85
C CYS A 241 -23.28 7.42 9.77
N PRO A 242 -23.95 6.77 8.77
CA PRO A 242 -24.78 7.49 7.80
C PRO A 242 -25.92 8.20 8.49
N TYR A 243 -26.33 9.35 7.96
CA TYR A 243 -27.36 10.20 8.56
C TYR A 243 -28.70 9.48 8.77
N GLU A 244 -29.02 8.52 7.94
CA GLU A 244 -30.25 7.72 8.01
C GLU A 244 -30.37 6.89 9.29
N ASN A 245 -29.23 6.65 9.98
CA ASN A 245 -29.20 5.90 11.23
C ASN A 245 -29.52 6.76 12.47
N PHE A 246 -29.70 8.08 12.30
CA PHE A 246 -29.98 9.00 13.39
C PHE A 246 -31.50 9.18 13.54
N LEU A 247 -32.01 8.75 14.67
CA LEU A 247 -33.43 8.92 15.02
C LEU A 247 -33.58 10.13 15.96
N PRO A 248 -34.41 11.14 15.64
CA PRO A 248 -34.68 12.25 16.54
C PRO A 248 -35.18 11.78 17.90
N ASP A 249 -34.64 12.36 18.98
CA ASP A 249 -35.03 12.11 20.36
C ASP A 249 -35.24 13.44 21.08
N GLY A 250 -36.40 14.08 20.81
CA GLY A 250 -36.67 15.43 21.21
C GLY A 250 -36.03 16.48 20.30
N GLU A 251 -35.96 17.73 20.77
CA GLU A 251 -35.45 18.85 19.94
C GLU A 251 -33.93 18.96 19.87
N GLU A 252 -33.25 18.42 20.86
CA GLU A 252 -31.82 18.62 21.05
C GLU A 252 -30.96 17.35 20.91
N HIS A 253 -31.57 16.15 20.76
CA HIS A 253 -30.88 14.89 20.80
C HIS A 253 -31.24 13.97 19.65
N TYR A 254 -30.34 13.04 19.38
CA TYR A 254 -30.52 11.91 18.47
C TYR A 254 -30.14 10.60 19.16
N LEU A 255 -30.84 9.54 18.83
CA LEU A 255 -30.44 8.16 19.08
C LEU A 255 -29.79 7.62 17.82
N VAL A 256 -28.67 6.95 17.96
CA VAL A 256 -27.95 6.33 16.84
C VAL A 256 -27.39 4.96 17.23
N ASP A 257 -27.52 4.02 16.32
CA ASP A 257 -26.84 2.72 16.42
C ASP A 257 -25.39 2.90 15.95
N PHE A 258 -24.49 3.12 16.92
CA PHE A 258 -23.09 3.40 16.67
C PHE A 258 -22.30 2.09 16.53
N PRO A 259 -21.51 1.92 15.45
CA PRO A 259 -20.66 0.75 15.27
C PRO A 259 -19.48 0.82 16.27
N PHE A 260 -19.47 -0.08 17.19
CA PHE A 260 -18.39 -0.22 18.19
C PHE A 260 -17.62 -1.50 17.96
N LEU A 261 -16.30 -1.41 18.02
CA LEU A 261 -15.44 -2.58 17.95
C LEU A 261 -15.18 -3.10 19.36
N GLU A 262 -15.66 -4.28 19.65
CA GLU A 262 -15.18 -5.04 20.81
C GLU A 262 -13.76 -5.52 20.52
N ASN A 263 -12.82 -5.01 21.29
CA ASN A 263 -11.40 -5.41 21.23
C ASN A 263 -11.11 -6.54 22.21
#